data_8fcc07685ba77447d4c62b6bd2df4d98
#
_entry.id   8fcc07685ba77447d4c62b6bd2df4d98
#
_cell.length_a   1.000
_cell.length_b   1.000
_cell.length_c   1.000
_cell.angle_alpha   90.00
_cell.angle_beta   90.00
_cell.angle_gamma   90.00
#
_symmetry.space_group_name_H-M   'P 1'
#
loop_
_entity.id
_entity.type
_entity.pdbx_description
1 polymer ?
#
loop_
_entity_poly.entity_id
_entity_poly.type
_entity_poly.pdbx_seq_one_letter_code
_entity_poly.pdbx_strand_id
1 'polypeptide(L)'
;MKVFTILLLASLASLVPQTVRISTADEQPAPDAAEARSASGAPTGLRLFGSVEEAWAASDAELLAALVDTTAVRIAVKPGAALAAALTRVAAAFLLQDQLRLVKTEAFRITRFEADSKKPLCRATAIWSGDWGGRRGKRDVRVALTARPSSGRWLLTEIRAED
;
A
#
# COMPACT_ATOMS: atom_id res chain seq x y z
N MET A 1 6.31 13.18 50.03
CA MET A 1 7.30 14.12 49.49
C MET A 1 8.57 13.34 49.17
N LYS A 2 8.86 13.08 47.89
CA LYS A 2 10.12 12.47 47.44
C LYS A 2 10.75 13.41 46.40
N VAL A 3 11.88 13.93 46.76
CA VAL A 3 12.69 14.88 46.01
C VAL A 3 13.51 14.08 45.01
N PHE A 4 13.37 14.33 43.71
CA PHE A 4 14.22 13.76 42.67
C PHE A 4 15.33 14.74 42.30
N THR A 5 16.54 14.36 42.64
CA THR A 5 17.78 15.07 42.34
C THR A 5 18.17 14.85 40.87
N ILE A 6 18.25 15.92 40.09
CA ILE A 6 18.70 15.94 38.72
C ILE A 6 20.23 16.03 38.69
N LEU A 7 20.90 15.02 38.17
CA LEU A 7 22.33 15.01 37.94
C LEU A 7 22.65 15.54 36.55
N LEU A 8 23.30 16.69 36.47
CA LEU A 8 23.73 17.35 35.24
C LEU A 8 25.13 16.82 34.91
N LEU A 9 25.31 16.04 33.80
CA LEU A 9 26.61 15.62 33.29
C LEU A 9 26.97 16.49 32.08
N ALA A 10 27.97 17.35 32.27
CA ALA A 10 28.60 18.12 31.22
C ALA A 10 29.62 17.24 30.47
N SER A 11 29.44 17.05 29.16
CA SER A 11 30.43 16.41 28.28
C SER A 11 31.21 17.45 27.50
N LEU A 12 32.54 17.44 27.73
CA LEU A 12 33.52 18.27 27.03
C LEU A 12 33.63 17.87 25.55
N ALA A 13 33.57 18.86 24.68
CA ALA A 13 33.81 18.76 23.26
C ALA A 13 35.30 18.67 23.01
N SER A 14 35.80 17.60 22.37
CA SER A 14 37.15 17.49 21.83
C SER A 14 37.18 18.03 20.42
N LEU A 15 37.83 19.16 20.22
CA LEU A 15 38.21 19.72 18.93
C LEU A 15 39.37 18.93 18.31
N VAL A 16 39.14 18.22 17.22
CA VAL A 16 40.21 17.63 16.38
C VAL A 16 40.29 18.46 15.09
N PRO A 17 41.47 19.01 14.74
CA PRO A 17 41.63 19.73 13.47
C PRO A 17 41.71 18.73 12.32
N GLN A 18 40.78 18.79 11.41
CA GLN A 18 40.81 18.04 10.14
C GLN A 18 41.70 18.77 9.13
N THR A 19 42.81 18.10 8.80
CA THR A 19 43.73 18.47 7.71
C THR A 19 43.02 18.27 6.37
N VAL A 20 42.79 19.36 5.65
CA VAL A 20 42.27 19.38 4.28
C VAL A 20 43.32 18.75 3.35
N ARG A 21 43.08 17.53 2.87
CA ARG A 21 43.76 16.98 1.68
C ARG A 21 42.95 17.37 0.45
N ILE A 22 43.51 18.28 -0.34
CA ILE A 22 43.09 18.55 -1.71
C ILE A 22 43.55 17.36 -2.54
N SER A 23 42.62 16.48 -2.91
CA SER A 23 42.84 15.44 -3.89
C SER A 23 42.28 15.92 -5.22
N THR A 24 43.18 16.08 -6.17
CA THR A 24 42.96 16.47 -7.56
C THR A 24 41.96 15.53 -8.23
N ALA A 25 41.11 16.15 -9.01
CA ALA A 25 40.05 15.60 -9.85
C ALA A 25 40.48 14.33 -10.60
N ASP A 26 39.71 13.28 -10.38
CA ASP A 26 39.48 12.25 -11.38
C ASP A 26 37.98 12.37 -11.73
N GLU A 27 37.73 12.90 -12.91
CA GLU A 27 36.41 13.16 -13.47
C GLU A 27 35.79 11.82 -13.86
N GLN A 28 35.18 11.17 -12.89
CA GLN A 28 34.38 9.97 -13.14
C GLN A 28 33.07 10.44 -13.78
N PRO A 29 32.76 9.99 -15.03
CA PRO A 29 31.52 10.39 -15.68
C PRO A 29 30.34 9.97 -14.81
N ALA A 30 29.47 10.91 -14.48
CA ALA A 30 28.25 10.68 -13.75
C ALA A 30 27.46 9.57 -14.43
N PRO A 31 27.01 8.53 -13.70
CA PRO A 31 26.15 7.52 -14.28
C PRO A 31 24.90 8.20 -14.82
N ASP A 32 24.58 7.87 -16.06
CA ASP A 32 23.54 8.44 -16.88
C ASP A 32 22.24 8.64 -16.11
N ALA A 33 21.83 9.90 -15.95
CA ALA A 33 20.54 10.28 -15.35
C ALA A 33 19.33 9.72 -16.13
N ALA A 34 19.57 9.09 -17.28
CA ALA A 34 18.58 8.37 -18.08
C ALA A 34 18.24 6.98 -17.49
N GLU A 35 19.21 6.25 -16.90
CA GLU A 35 18.93 4.95 -16.27
C GLU A 35 18.13 5.09 -14.96
N ALA A 36 18.35 6.17 -14.19
CA ALA A 36 17.59 6.44 -12.98
C ALA A 36 16.10 6.75 -13.24
N ARG A 37 15.76 7.24 -14.44
CA ARG A 37 14.37 7.51 -14.82
C ARG A 37 13.62 6.27 -15.31
N SER A 38 14.31 5.30 -15.88
CA SER A 38 13.69 4.04 -16.34
C SER A 38 13.37 3.08 -15.21
N ALA A 39 14.10 3.14 -14.08
CA ALA A 39 13.81 2.33 -12.89
C ALA A 39 12.61 2.82 -12.07
N SER A 40 12.09 4.04 -12.32
CA SER A 40 11.02 4.66 -11.53
C SER A 40 9.60 4.34 -11.99
N GLY A 41 9.39 3.73 -13.16
CA GLY A 41 8.05 3.63 -13.78
C GLY A 41 7.27 2.34 -13.53
N ALA A 42 7.92 1.20 -13.37
CA ALA A 42 7.23 -0.09 -13.29
C ALA A 42 6.94 -0.63 -11.88
N PRO A 43 7.70 -0.30 -10.82
CA PRO A 43 7.53 -0.96 -9.52
C PRO A 43 6.42 -0.37 -8.65
N THR A 44 5.86 0.81 -8.96
CA THR A 44 5.01 1.54 -8.00
C THR A 44 3.61 0.94 -7.88
N GLY A 45 3.00 0.52 -8.99
CA GLY A 45 1.71 -0.17 -8.96
C GLY A 45 1.82 -1.56 -8.33
N LEU A 46 2.90 -2.28 -8.58
CA LEU A 46 3.14 -3.60 -8.00
C LEU A 46 3.34 -3.51 -6.47
N ARG A 47 4.05 -2.48 -5.98
CA ARG A 47 4.22 -2.24 -4.54
C ARG A 47 2.88 -1.94 -3.85
N LEU A 48 2.01 -1.17 -4.48
CA LEU A 48 0.66 -0.93 -3.95
C LEU A 48 -0.07 -2.25 -3.71
N PHE A 49 -0.07 -3.15 -4.70
CA PHE A 49 -0.78 -4.42 -4.58
C PHE A 49 -0.16 -5.34 -3.54
N GLY A 50 1.16 -5.32 -3.34
CA GLY A 50 1.82 -6.00 -2.21
C GLY A 50 1.32 -5.49 -0.86
N SER A 51 1.23 -4.15 -0.69
CA SER A 51 0.66 -3.57 0.54
C SER A 51 -0.83 -3.91 0.73
N VAL A 52 -1.59 -4.02 -0.37
CA VAL A 52 -2.99 -4.47 -0.31
C VAL A 52 -3.08 -5.92 0.14
N GLU A 53 -2.22 -6.80 -0.38
CA GLU A 53 -2.17 -8.20 0.01
C GLU A 53 -1.89 -8.35 1.50
N GLU A 54 -0.87 -7.66 2.02
CA GLU A 54 -0.51 -7.66 3.44
C GLU A 54 -1.65 -7.15 4.33
N ALA A 55 -2.22 -5.99 3.99
CA ALA A 55 -3.30 -5.38 4.76
C ALA A 55 -4.56 -6.25 4.78
N TRP A 56 -4.91 -6.87 3.64
CA TRP A 56 -6.06 -7.74 3.54
C TRP A 56 -5.89 -9.03 4.32
N ALA A 57 -4.72 -9.68 4.20
CA ALA A 57 -4.39 -10.88 4.97
C ALA A 57 -4.42 -10.64 6.48
N ALA A 58 -3.98 -9.44 6.91
CA ALA A 58 -4.06 -9.00 8.30
C ALA A 58 -5.47 -8.54 8.73
N SER A 59 -6.44 -8.46 7.81
CA SER A 59 -7.76 -7.85 8.03
C SER A 59 -7.69 -6.40 8.57
N ASP A 60 -6.65 -5.66 8.15
CA ASP A 60 -6.40 -4.28 8.54
C ASP A 60 -7.16 -3.31 7.61
N ALA A 61 -8.38 -2.97 8.01
CA ALA A 61 -9.24 -2.07 7.26
C ALA A 61 -8.71 -0.63 7.20
N GLU A 62 -7.97 -0.17 8.20
CA GLU A 62 -7.41 1.19 8.23
C GLU A 62 -6.28 1.32 7.21
N LEU A 63 -5.39 0.34 7.18
CA LEU A 63 -4.32 0.29 6.19
C LEU A 63 -4.89 0.17 4.77
N LEU A 64 -5.89 -0.69 4.54
CA LEU A 64 -6.58 -0.76 3.25
C LEU A 64 -7.21 0.56 2.85
N ALA A 65 -7.87 1.26 3.78
CA ALA A 65 -8.46 2.57 3.53
C ALA A 65 -7.40 3.66 3.24
N ALA A 66 -6.17 3.50 3.75
CA ALA A 66 -5.06 4.40 3.39
C ALA A 66 -4.56 4.20 1.96
N LEU A 67 -4.84 3.05 1.36
CA LEU A 67 -4.44 2.68 0.00
C LEU A 67 -5.51 3.01 -1.07
N VAL A 68 -6.73 3.43 -0.68
CA VAL A 68 -7.78 3.82 -1.62
C VAL A 68 -7.70 5.30 -2.01
N ASP A 69 -8.25 5.63 -3.18
CA ASP A 69 -8.36 7.02 -3.63
C ASP A 69 -9.24 7.84 -2.66
N THR A 70 -8.78 9.03 -2.34
CA THR A 70 -9.48 9.91 -1.38
C THR A 70 -10.71 10.58 -1.97
N THR A 71 -10.78 10.69 -3.29
CA THR A 71 -11.83 11.42 -3.99
C THR A 71 -13.02 10.54 -4.33
N ALA A 72 -12.74 9.33 -4.84
CA ALA A 72 -13.80 8.41 -5.24
C ALA A 72 -13.26 6.99 -5.43
N VAL A 73 -13.66 6.07 -4.58
CA VAL A 73 -13.39 4.64 -4.76
C VAL A 73 -14.72 3.88 -4.88
N ARG A 74 -14.75 2.87 -5.76
CA ARG A 74 -15.90 1.97 -5.92
C ARG A 74 -15.58 0.63 -5.28
N ILE A 75 -16.43 0.17 -4.37
CA ILE A 75 -16.19 -1.05 -3.59
C ILE A 75 -17.40 -1.97 -3.65
N ALA A 76 -17.17 -3.23 -3.99
CA ALA A 76 -18.12 -4.34 -3.86
C ALA A 76 -17.35 -5.55 -3.29
N VAL A 77 -17.23 -5.65 -1.99
CA VAL A 77 -16.48 -6.73 -1.31
C VAL A 77 -17.31 -8.00 -1.15
N LYS A 78 -18.62 -7.89 -1.21
CA LYS A 78 -19.51 -9.05 -1.19
C LYS A 78 -19.74 -9.54 -2.61
N PRO A 79 -19.44 -10.82 -2.93
CA PRO A 79 -19.70 -11.37 -4.25
C PRO A 79 -21.16 -11.19 -4.69
N GLY A 80 -21.34 -10.82 -5.96
CA GLY A 80 -22.65 -10.53 -6.52
C GLY A 80 -23.27 -9.20 -6.09
N ALA A 81 -22.61 -8.42 -5.22
CA ALA A 81 -23.08 -7.08 -4.88
C ALA A 81 -22.85 -6.10 -6.04
N ALA A 82 -23.76 -5.16 -6.23
CA ALA A 82 -23.53 -4.02 -7.12
C ALA A 82 -22.36 -3.18 -6.58
N LEU A 83 -21.55 -2.65 -7.49
CA LEU A 83 -20.54 -1.66 -7.12
C LEU A 83 -21.25 -0.47 -6.48
N ALA A 84 -20.87 -0.15 -5.25
CA ALA A 84 -21.35 1.06 -4.60
C ALA A 84 -20.98 2.28 -5.45
N ALA A 85 -21.77 3.34 -5.33
CA ALA A 85 -21.40 4.65 -5.86
C ALA A 85 -20.05 5.07 -5.30
N ALA A 86 -19.38 6.02 -5.96
CA ALA A 86 -18.08 6.51 -5.51
C ALA A 86 -18.09 6.88 -4.02
N LEU A 87 -17.29 6.18 -3.23
CA LEU A 87 -17.23 6.33 -1.78
C LEU A 87 -16.06 7.27 -1.42
N THR A 88 -16.25 8.07 -0.37
CA THR A 88 -15.13 8.76 0.29
C THR A 88 -14.26 7.74 1.03
N ARG A 89 -13.01 8.11 1.35
CA ARG A 89 -12.11 7.24 2.14
C ARG A 89 -12.75 6.77 3.44
N VAL A 90 -13.45 7.66 4.16
CA VAL A 90 -14.09 7.32 5.44
C VAL A 90 -15.19 6.27 5.25
N ALA A 91 -16.05 6.46 4.24
CA ALA A 91 -17.09 5.49 3.93
C ALA A 91 -16.50 4.14 3.47
N ALA A 92 -15.40 4.19 2.69
CA ALA A 92 -14.67 2.99 2.27
C ALA A 92 -14.08 2.24 3.48
N ALA A 93 -13.48 2.95 4.44
CA ALA A 93 -12.94 2.34 5.66
C ALA A 93 -14.00 1.60 6.46
N PHE A 94 -15.16 2.21 6.68
CA PHE A 94 -16.28 1.56 7.37
C PHE A 94 -16.78 0.33 6.64
N LEU A 95 -16.95 0.42 5.30
CA LEU A 95 -17.40 -0.72 4.51
C LEU A 95 -16.39 -1.87 4.54
N LEU A 96 -15.10 -1.58 4.38
CA LEU A 96 -14.04 -2.59 4.47
C LEU A 96 -13.97 -3.22 5.86
N GLN A 97 -14.04 -2.42 6.92
CA GLN A 97 -14.05 -2.91 8.29
C GLN A 97 -15.22 -3.85 8.56
N ASP A 98 -16.43 -3.46 8.14
CA ASP A 98 -17.62 -4.29 8.29
C ASP A 98 -17.48 -5.63 7.55
N GLN A 99 -17.04 -5.59 6.30
CA GLN A 99 -16.90 -6.80 5.50
C GLN A 99 -15.78 -7.72 5.98
N LEU A 100 -14.62 -7.18 6.36
CA LEU A 100 -13.50 -7.98 6.88
C LEU A 100 -13.81 -8.64 8.24
N ARG A 101 -14.71 -8.04 9.03
CA ARG A 101 -15.20 -8.66 10.27
C ARG A 101 -16.13 -9.85 10.03
N LEU A 102 -16.85 -9.85 8.90
CA LEU A 102 -17.80 -10.90 8.56
C LEU A 102 -17.14 -12.15 7.98
N VAL A 103 -15.90 -12.03 7.52
CA VAL A 103 -15.17 -13.12 6.88
C VAL A 103 -13.91 -13.40 7.69
N LYS A 104 -13.77 -14.60 8.19
CA LYS A 104 -12.50 -15.05 8.77
C LYS A 104 -11.52 -15.32 7.64
N THR A 105 -10.73 -14.30 7.30
CA THR A 105 -9.70 -14.39 6.25
C THR A 105 -8.67 -15.45 6.62
N GLU A 106 -8.44 -16.42 5.74
CA GLU A 106 -7.38 -17.42 5.84
C GLU A 106 -6.18 -17.04 4.98
N ALA A 107 -6.44 -16.51 3.78
CA ALA A 107 -5.41 -15.99 2.88
C ALA A 107 -5.99 -14.95 1.92
N PHE A 108 -5.15 -14.03 1.47
CA PHE A 108 -5.40 -13.16 0.34
C PHE A 108 -4.14 -13.13 -0.51
N ARG A 109 -4.23 -13.47 -1.79
CA ARG A 109 -3.06 -13.58 -2.68
C ARG A 109 -3.33 -12.96 -4.04
N ILE A 110 -2.45 -12.10 -4.48
CA ILE A 110 -2.45 -11.58 -5.84
C ILE A 110 -2.00 -12.70 -6.78
N THR A 111 -2.84 -13.05 -7.74
CA THR A 111 -2.58 -14.13 -8.71
C THR A 111 -2.23 -13.60 -10.10
N ARG A 112 -2.63 -12.36 -10.41
CA ARG A 112 -2.37 -11.73 -11.70
C ARG A 112 -2.18 -10.23 -11.52
N PHE A 113 -1.22 -9.67 -12.26
CA PHE A 113 -0.96 -8.25 -12.34
C PHE A 113 -0.89 -7.82 -13.81
N GLU A 114 -1.52 -6.70 -14.14
CA GLU A 114 -1.51 -6.11 -15.48
C GLU A 114 -1.29 -4.59 -15.36
N ALA A 115 -0.30 -4.09 -16.08
CA ALA A 115 -0.10 -2.64 -16.25
C ALA A 115 -0.49 -2.27 -17.68
N ASP A 116 -1.31 -1.24 -17.83
CA ASP A 116 -1.63 -0.70 -19.15
C ASP A 116 -0.51 0.24 -19.59
N SER A 117 0.18 -0.09 -20.67
CA SER A 117 1.28 0.72 -21.21
C SER A 117 0.81 2.05 -21.82
N LYS A 118 -0.48 2.15 -22.19
CA LYS A 118 -1.06 3.33 -22.85
C LYS A 118 -1.78 4.26 -21.89
N LYS A 119 -2.18 3.75 -20.72
CA LYS A 119 -2.93 4.49 -19.71
C LYS A 119 -2.27 4.31 -18.36
N PRO A 120 -2.25 5.33 -17.50
CA PRO A 120 -1.78 5.19 -16.13
C PRO A 120 -2.78 4.37 -15.30
N LEU A 121 -2.84 3.09 -15.56
CA LEU A 121 -3.78 2.14 -14.98
C LEU A 121 -3.07 0.82 -14.71
N CYS A 122 -3.23 0.31 -13.51
CA CYS A 122 -2.85 -1.05 -13.14
C CYS A 122 -4.06 -1.84 -12.67
N ARG A 123 -4.09 -3.11 -12.99
CA ARG A 123 -5.10 -4.06 -12.51
C ARG A 123 -4.42 -5.24 -11.85
N ALA A 124 -5.08 -5.78 -10.84
CA ALA A 124 -4.68 -7.05 -10.26
C ALA A 124 -5.91 -7.92 -10.01
N THR A 125 -5.69 -9.22 -10.05
CA THR A 125 -6.67 -10.21 -9.61
C THR A 125 -6.09 -10.93 -8.42
N ALA A 126 -6.87 -11.04 -7.37
CA ALA A 126 -6.51 -11.77 -6.16
C ALA A 126 -7.50 -12.93 -5.91
N ILE A 127 -7.07 -13.89 -5.13
CA ILE A 127 -7.92 -14.91 -4.52
C ILE A 127 -8.00 -14.62 -3.01
N TRP A 128 -9.19 -14.45 -2.52
CA TRP A 128 -9.50 -14.30 -1.11
C TRP A 128 -10.11 -15.59 -0.58
N SER A 129 -9.32 -16.33 0.19
CA SER A 129 -9.72 -17.55 0.87
C SER A 129 -10.15 -17.21 2.29
N GLY A 130 -11.31 -17.71 2.71
CA GLY A 130 -11.79 -17.45 4.05
C GLY A 130 -13.08 -18.22 4.41
N ASP A 131 -13.44 -18.15 5.68
CA ASP A 131 -14.72 -18.68 6.17
C ASP A 131 -15.74 -17.52 6.21
N TRP A 132 -16.75 -17.64 5.37
CA TRP A 132 -17.83 -16.68 5.18
C TRP A 132 -19.01 -16.89 6.13
N GLY A 133 -18.89 -17.88 7.01
CA GLY A 133 -19.91 -18.24 7.98
C GLY A 133 -21.20 -18.82 7.38
N GLY A 134 -22.05 -19.38 8.26
CA GLY A 134 -23.35 -19.90 7.91
C GLY A 134 -23.31 -20.96 6.81
N ARG A 135 -24.23 -20.87 5.85
CA ARG A 135 -24.35 -21.83 4.73
C ARG A 135 -23.23 -21.67 3.69
N ARG A 136 -22.47 -20.57 3.71
CA ARG A 136 -21.42 -20.32 2.71
C ARG A 136 -20.11 -21.02 3.06
N GLY A 137 -19.81 -21.18 4.36
CA GLY A 137 -18.62 -21.87 4.83
C GLY A 137 -17.31 -21.34 4.25
N LYS A 138 -16.33 -22.21 4.18
CA LYS A 138 -15.04 -21.90 3.56
C LYS A 138 -15.15 -21.90 2.05
N ARG A 139 -14.63 -20.85 1.43
CA ARG A 139 -14.57 -20.72 -0.02
C ARG A 139 -13.53 -19.70 -0.46
N ASP A 140 -13.17 -19.79 -1.72
CA ASP A 140 -12.36 -18.82 -2.42
C ASP A 140 -13.26 -17.84 -3.20
N VAL A 141 -12.91 -16.57 -3.14
CA VAL A 141 -13.56 -15.50 -3.88
C VAL A 141 -12.52 -14.77 -4.71
N ARG A 142 -12.81 -14.55 -5.97
CA ARG A 142 -11.97 -13.73 -6.82
C ARG A 142 -12.20 -12.25 -6.49
N VAL A 143 -11.11 -11.49 -6.38
CA VAL A 143 -11.17 -10.04 -6.15
C VAL A 143 -10.41 -9.33 -7.26
N ALA A 144 -11.12 -8.51 -8.03
CA ALA A 144 -10.54 -7.63 -9.03
C ALA A 144 -10.20 -6.28 -8.39
N LEU A 145 -9.00 -5.80 -8.61
CA LEU A 145 -8.47 -4.55 -8.10
C LEU A 145 -8.07 -3.65 -9.27
N THR A 146 -8.40 -2.37 -9.18
CA THR A 146 -7.96 -1.35 -10.14
C THR A 146 -7.29 -0.21 -9.41
N ALA A 147 -6.13 0.23 -9.91
CA ALA A 147 -5.36 1.32 -9.34
C ALA A 147 -4.98 2.36 -10.39
N ARG A 148 -4.90 3.61 -9.96
CA ARG A 148 -4.46 4.75 -10.76
C ARG A 148 -3.51 5.64 -9.96
N PRO A 149 -2.64 6.41 -10.62
CA PRO A 149 -1.87 7.44 -9.94
C PRO A 149 -2.81 8.60 -9.55
N SER A 150 -2.69 9.03 -8.31
CA SER A 150 -3.40 10.16 -7.73
C SER A 150 -2.43 10.88 -6.79
N SER A 151 -2.24 12.19 -6.99
CA SER A 151 -1.35 13.03 -6.15
C SER A 151 0.07 12.44 -5.96
N GLY A 152 0.67 11.91 -7.05
CA GLY A 152 2.03 11.34 -7.03
C GLY A 152 2.14 9.94 -6.41
N ARG A 153 1.04 9.31 -6.05
CA ARG A 153 0.97 7.96 -5.49
C ARG A 153 0.01 7.09 -6.30
N TRP A 154 0.25 5.79 -6.29
CA TRP A 154 -0.73 4.82 -6.80
C TRP A 154 -1.76 4.52 -5.71
N LEU A 155 -3.04 4.61 -6.05
CA LEU A 155 -4.16 4.37 -5.13
C LEU A 155 -5.21 3.49 -5.80
N LEU A 156 -5.89 2.68 -5.00
CA LEU A 156 -7.02 1.87 -5.46
C LEU A 156 -8.21 2.76 -5.79
N THR A 157 -8.76 2.58 -6.99
CA THR A 157 -9.99 3.25 -7.45
C THR A 157 -11.17 2.29 -7.55
N GLU A 158 -10.91 0.97 -7.55
CA GLU A 158 -11.97 -0.04 -7.53
C GLU A 158 -11.50 -1.30 -6.83
N ILE A 159 -12.40 -1.87 -6.00
CA ILE A 159 -12.28 -3.17 -5.35
C ILE A 159 -13.57 -3.93 -5.63
N ARG A 160 -13.51 -5.09 -6.28
CA ARG A 160 -14.69 -5.86 -6.67
C ARG A 160 -14.50 -7.34 -6.41
N ALA A 161 -15.32 -7.91 -5.53
CA ALA A 161 -15.42 -9.35 -5.36
C ALA A 161 -16.33 -9.95 -6.44
N GLU A 162 -15.88 -11.03 -7.05
CA GLU A 162 -16.55 -11.76 -8.12
C GLU A 162 -16.84 -13.19 -7.66
N ASP A 163 -17.97 -13.75 -8.09
CA ASP A 163 -18.32 -15.16 -7.83
C ASP A 163 -17.44 -16.12 -8.64
#